data_525854790ce53c9ad7934c516ece6e45
#
_entry.id   525854790ce53c9ad7934c516ece6e45
#
_cell.length_a   1.000
_cell.length_b   1.000
_cell.length_c   1.000
_cell.angle_alpha   90.00
_cell.angle_beta   90.00
_cell.angle_gamma   90.00
#
_symmetry.space_group_name_H-M   'P 1'
#
loop_
_entity.id
_entity.type
_entity.pdbx_description
1 polymer ?
#
loop_
_entity_poly.entity_id
_entity_poly.type
_entity_poly.pdbx_seq_one_letter_code
_entity_poly.pdbx_strand_id
1 'polypeptide(L)'
;MLTVDFLASHALAFVSCAVLLGLLVGSFLNVVIYRLPKMLHRDWQAQAREVLEMPPVPQAETFNLVLPNSCCPQCGHEIKPWENVPVISYLFLRGKCSNCKTPISKRYPLVELACGVLSGYIAWHFGFTWQTGAMLALTWGLLAMS
;
A
#
# COMPACT_ATOMS: atom_id res chain seq x y z
N MET A 1 15.99 -14.22 -19.15
CA MET A 1 15.62 -14.10 -20.56
C MET A 1 14.27 -14.72 -20.85
N LEU A 2 14.04 -16.03 -20.66
CA LEU A 2 12.77 -16.71 -20.96
C LEU A 2 11.48 -16.06 -20.40
N THR A 3 11.51 -15.53 -19.18
CA THR A 3 10.32 -14.88 -18.56
C THR A 3 9.99 -13.52 -19.17
N VAL A 4 11.01 -12.75 -19.56
CA VAL A 4 10.84 -11.43 -20.17
C VAL A 4 10.29 -11.57 -21.59
N ASP A 5 10.86 -12.50 -22.38
CA ASP A 5 10.42 -12.79 -23.73
C ASP A 5 8.98 -13.36 -23.74
N PHE A 6 8.64 -14.17 -22.74
CA PHE A 6 7.28 -14.68 -22.57
C PHE A 6 6.26 -13.55 -22.28
N LEU A 7 6.57 -12.63 -21.36
CA LEU A 7 5.69 -11.50 -21.03
C LEU A 7 5.55 -10.53 -22.21
N ALA A 8 6.62 -10.31 -22.97
CA ALA A 8 6.58 -9.46 -24.16
C ALA A 8 5.72 -10.05 -25.29
N SER A 9 5.67 -11.39 -25.39
CA SER A 9 4.89 -12.09 -26.43
C SER A 9 3.43 -12.37 -26.03
N HIS A 10 3.10 -12.34 -24.72
CA HIS A 10 1.77 -12.69 -24.20
C HIS A 10 1.13 -11.51 -23.45
N ALA A 11 0.47 -10.62 -24.22
CA ALA A 11 -0.15 -9.40 -23.68
C ALA A 11 -1.08 -9.66 -22.49
N LEU A 12 -1.90 -10.70 -22.53
CA LEU A 12 -2.81 -11.03 -21.42
C LEU A 12 -2.07 -11.43 -20.16
N ALA A 13 -0.97 -12.19 -20.27
CA ALA A 13 -0.16 -12.56 -19.12
C ALA A 13 0.50 -11.33 -18.50
N PHE A 14 1.02 -10.42 -19.33
CA PHE A 14 1.63 -9.17 -18.88
C PHE A 14 0.61 -8.28 -18.14
N VAL A 15 -0.56 -8.05 -18.72
CA VAL A 15 -1.63 -7.27 -18.09
C VAL A 15 -2.07 -7.89 -16.76
N SER A 16 -2.24 -9.22 -16.72
CA SER A 16 -2.60 -9.91 -15.47
C SER A 16 -1.55 -9.73 -14.38
N CYS A 17 -0.27 -9.86 -14.73
CA CYS A 17 0.84 -9.59 -13.80
C CYS A 17 0.83 -8.14 -13.32
N ALA A 18 0.58 -7.18 -14.20
CA ALA A 18 0.51 -5.76 -13.84
C ALA A 18 -0.67 -5.46 -12.89
N VAL A 19 -1.84 -6.08 -13.11
CA VAL A 19 -3.00 -5.97 -12.20
C VAL A 19 -2.64 -6.53 -10.83
N LEU A 20 -2.08 -7.73 -10.76
CA LEU A 20 -1.70 -8.34 -9.49
C LEU A 20 -0.65 -7.50 -8.74
N LEU A 21 0.36 -7.03 -9.45
CA LEU A 21 1.36 -6.13 -8.89
C LEU A 21 0.72 -4.84 -8.38
N GLY A 22 -0.18 -4.24 -9.16
CA GLY A 22 -0.93 -3.04 -8.77
C GLY A 22 -1.77 -3.24 -7.52
N LEU A 23 -2.44 -4.38 -7.37
CA LEU A 23 -3.18 -4.73 -6.15
C LEU A 23 -2.27 -4.82 -4.93
N LEU A 24 -1.11 -5.48 -5.06
CA LEU A 24 -0.13 -5.59 -3.98
C LEU A 24 0.44 -4.22 -3.58
N VAL A 25 0.81 -3.41 -4.58
CA VAL A 25 1.26 -2.03 -4.35
C VAL A 25 0.17 -1.21 -3.69
N GLY A 26 -1.09 -1.31 -4.14
CA GLY A 26 -2.23 -0.62 -3.53
C GLY A 26 -2.42 -0.96 -2.05
N SER A 27 -2.25 -2.23 -1.68
CA SER A 27 -2.28 -2.65 -0.26
C SER A 27 -1.14 -2.01 0.54
N PHE A 28 0.08 -1.97 -0.02
CA PHE A 28 1.21 -1.27 0.60
C PHE A 28 0.98 0.25 0.69
N LEU A 29 0.40 0.87 -0.34
CA LEU A 29 0.10 2.31 -0.34
C LEU A 29 -0.87 2.69 0.79
N ASN A 30 -1.82 1.84 1.15
CA ASN A 30 -2.67 2.07 2.32
C ASN A 30 -1.85 2.24 3.61
N VAL A 31 -0.75 1.47 3.77
CA VAL A 31 0.17 1.60 4.90
C VAL A 31 0.95 2.92 4.79
N VAL A 32 1.46 3.25 3.61
CA VAL A 32 2.22 4.51 3.36
C VAL A 32 1.35 5.72 3.67
N ILE A 33 0.14 5.80 3.10
CA ILE A 33 -0.80 6.91 3.29
C ILE A 33 -1.14 7.14 4.77
N TYR A 34 -1.22 6.06 5.56
CA TYR A 34 -1.53 6.16 6.99
C TYR A 34 -0.31 6.48 7.85
N ARG A 35 0.85 5.86 7.57
CA ARG A 35 2.03 5.93 8.44
C ARG A 35 2.96 7.09 8.10
N LEU A 36 3.17 7.37 6.82
CA LEU A 36 4.13 8.39 6.38
C LEU A 36 3.85 9.76 6.97
N PRO A 37 2.61 10.30 6.97
CA PRO A 37 2.33 11.59 7.60
C PRO A 37 2.63 11.60 9.11
N LYS A 38 2.37 10.48 9.80
CA LYS A 38 2.66 10.37 11.23
C LYS A 38 4.17 10.32 11.51
N MET A 39 4.94 9.66 10.66
CA MET A 39 6.40 9.63 10.75
C MET A 39 6.97 11.02 10.53
N LEU A 40 6.59 11.69 9.44
CA LEU A 40 7.03 13.05 9.14
C LEU A 40 6.66 14.04 10.26
N HIS A 41 5.45 13.94 10.81
CA HIS A 41 5.04 14.81 11.91
C HIS A 41 5.89 14.59 13.17
N ARG A 42 6.26 13.35 13.49
CA ARG A 42 7.17 13.06 14.61
C ARG A 42 8.56 13.64 14.37
N ASP A 43 9.10 13.47 13.15
CA ASP A 43 10.41 14.01 12.80
C ASP A 43 10.43 15.53 12.84
N TRP A 44 9.40 16.20 12.33
CA TRP A 44 9.26 17.66 12.41
C TRP A 44 9.15 18.16 13.87
N GLN A 45 8.41 17.44 14.72
CA GLN A 45 8.33 17.78 16.13
C GLN A 45 9.69 17.63 16.84
N ALA A 46 10.45 16.59 16.50
CA ALA A 46 11.78 16.38 17.07
C ALA A 46 12.72 17.50 16.64
N GLN A 47 12.75 17.86 15.35
CA GLN A 47 13.55 18.97 14.83
C GLN A 47 13.15 20.32 15.44
N ALA A 48 11.86 20.60 15.55
CA ALA A 48 11.38 21.85 16.17
C ALA A 48 11.81 21.96 17.64
N ARG A 49 11.78 20.86 18.39
CA ARG A 49 12.24 20.84 19.79
C ARG A 49 13.73 21.04 19.91
N GLU A 50 14.52 20.47 19.01
CA GLU A 50 15.97 20.67 18.97
C GLU A 50 16.31 22.15 18.73
N VAL A 51 15.64 22.80 17.76
CA VAL A 51 15.83 24.23 17.48
C VAL A 51 15.41 25.12 18.66
N LEU A 52 14.39 24.72 19.40
CA LEU A 52 13.88 25.45 20.57
C LEU A 52 14.58 25.09 21.88
N GLU A 53 15.66 24.31 21.83
CA GLU A 53 16.41 23.81 23.01
C GLU A 53 15.50 23.13 24.07
N MET A 54 14.40 22.51 23.63
CA MET A 54 13.46 21.82 24.50
C MET A 54 13.92 20.37 24.76
N PRO A 55 13.60 19.80 25.94
CA PRO A 55 13.97 18.40 26.21
C PRO A 55 13.37 17.46 25.16
N PRO A 56 14.12 16.42 24.74
CA PRO A 56 13.66 15.44 23.77
C PRO A 56 12.41 14.73 24.29
N VAL A 57 11.48 14.41 23.39
CA VAL A 57 10.35 13.53 23.73
C VAL A 57 10.93 12.14 24.00
N PRO A 58 10.50 11.44 25.07
CA PRO A 58 10.85 10.04 25.24
C PRO A 58 10.57 9.29 23.95
N GLN A 59 11.59 8.63 23.39
CA GLN A 59 11.44 7.89 22.15
C GLN A 59 10.39 6.79 22.38
N ALA A 60 9.19 7.00 21.82
CA ALA A 60 8.22 5.94 21.68
C ALA A 60 8.82 4.83 20.78
N GLU A 61 8.34 3.60 20.95
CA GLU A 61 8.73 2.43 20.16
C GLU A 61 8.94 2.76 18.67
N THR A 62 9.87 2.03 18.04
CA THR A 62 10.21 2.19 16.63
C THR A 62 8.95 2.16 15.76
N PHE A 63 8.62 3.28 15.14
CA PHE A 63 7.48 3.42 14.27
C PHE A 63 7.94 3.74 12.84
N ASN A 64 7.84 2.74 11.97
CA ASN A 64 8.23 2.85 10.56
C ASN A 64 7.16 2.18 9.67
N LEU A 65 7.43 2.04 8.37
CA LEU A 65 6.50 1.42 7.42
C LEU A 65 6.31 -0.09 7.66
N VAL A 66 7.21 -0.74 8.40
CA VAL A 66 7.18 -2.18 8.66
C VAL A 66 6.70 -2.47 10.09
N LEU A 67 7.23 -1.73 11.06
CA LEU A 67 6.94 -1.91 12.49
C LEU A 67 6.12 -0.74 13.07
N PRO A 68 5.23 -1.04 14.02
CA PRO A 68 4.69 -2.34 14.44
C PRO A 68 3.82 -2.98 13.37
N ASN A 69 3.47 -4.26 13.51
CA ASN A 69 2.54 -4.94 12.61
C ASN A 69 1.20 -4.20 12.53
N SER A 70 0.52 -4.31 11.38
CA SER A 70 -0.81 -3.73 11.24
C SER A 70 -1.78 -4.43 12.19
N CYS A 71 -2.55 -3.64 12.94
CA CYS A 71 -3.49 -4.18 13.93
C CYS A 71 -4.86 -3.49 13.83
N CYS A 72 -5.87 -4.16 14.34
CA CYS A 72 -7.20 -3.59 14.46
C CYS A 72 -7.19 -2.45 15.51
N PRO A 73 -7.65 -1.23 15.19
CA PRO A 73 -7.62 -0.10 16.13
C PRO A 73 -8.54 -0.29 17.33
N GLN A 74 -9.51 -1.20 17.26
CA GLN A 74 -10.50 -1.43 18.32
C GLN A 74 -10.07 -2.51 19.32
N CYS A 75 -9.48 -3.61 18.84
CA CYS A 75 -9.16 -4.74 19.69
C CYS A 75 -7.68 -5.12 19.74
N GLY A 76 -6.80 -4.41 19.00
CA GLY A 76 -5.38 -4.71 18.97
C GLY A 76 -4.99 -6.00 18.23
N HIS A 77 -5.97 -6.73 17.66
CA HIS A 77 -5.67 -7.96 16.92
C HIS A 77 -4.72 -7.69 15.75
N GLU A 78 -3.59 -8.39 15.71
CA GLU A 78 -2.63 -8.32 14.60
C GLU A 78 -3.23 -8.88 13.32
N ILE A 79 -3.12 -8.12 12.24
CA ILE A 79 -3.58 -8.53 10.91
C ILE A 79 -2.57 -9.53 10.34
N LYS A 80 -3.03 -10.76 10.14
CA LYS A 80 -2.19 -11.83 9.58
C LYS A 80 -2.00 -11.64 8.07
N PRO A 81 -0.91 -12.16 7.46
CA PRO A 81 -0.64 -11.97 6.03
C PRO A 81 -1.81 -12.36 5.11
N TRP A 82 -2.53 -13.43 5.43
CA TRP A 82 -3.69 -13.86 4.64
C TRP A 82 -4.94 -12.99 4.85
N GLU A 83 -5.01 -12.24 5.95
CA GLU A 83 -6.06 -11.23 6.19
C GLU A 83 -5.76 -9.91 5.47
N ASN A 84 -4.57 -9.78 4.89
CA ASN A 84 -4.10 -8.60 4.14
C ASN A 84 -3.95 -8.88 2.63
N VAL A 85 -4.50 -9.99 2.13
CA VAL A 85 -4.55 -10.24 0.67
C VAL A 85 -5.47 -9.21 0.03
N PRO A 86 -4.96 -8.40 -0.96
CA PRO A 86 -5.71 -7.26 -1.49
C PRO A 86 -7.09 -7.65 -1.99
N VAL A 87 -8.10 -6.85 -1.64
CA VAL A 87 -9.52 -7.01 -2.01
C VAL A 87 -10.13 -8.33 -1.52
N ILE A 88 -9.43 -9.44 -1.70
CA ILE A 88 -9.91 -10.81 -1.43
C ILE A 88 -10.23 -10.97 0.06
N SER A 89 -9.30 -10.58 0.94
CA SER A 89 -9.50 -10.68 2.39
C SER A 89 -10.69 -9.83 2.87
N TYR A 90 -10.84 -8.62 2.30
CA TYR A 90 -11.98 -7.75 2.60
C TYR A 90 -13.31 -8.42 2.25
N LEU A 91 -13.40 -9.08 1.09
CA LEU A 91 -14.61 -9.81 0.67
C LEU A 91 -14.89 -11.01 1.58
N PHE A 92 -13.88 -11.83 1.89
CA PHE A 92 -14.00 -12.98 2.78
C PHE A 92 -14.43 -12.60 4.18
N LEU A 93 -13.84 -11.53 4.73
CA LEU A 93 -14.18 -11.00 6.05
C LEU A 93 -15.46 -10.14 6.06
N ARG A 94 -16.10 -9.96 4.89
CA ARG A 94 -17.29 -9.11 4.70
C ARG A 94 -17.10 -7.69 5.25
N GLY A 95 -15.89 -7.16 5.07
CA GLY A 95 -15.52 -5.83 5.53
C GLY A 95 -15.47 -5.67 7.05
N LYS A 96 -15.21 -6.73 7.81
CA LYS A 96 -15.18 -6.72 9.28
C LYS A 96 -13.90 -7.35 9.81
N CYS A 97 -13.43 -6.88 10.96
CA CYS A 97 -12.31 -7.49 11.66
C CYS A 97 -12.60 -8.97 11.96
N SER A 98 -11.60 -9.83 11.77
CA SER A 98 -11.70 -11.27 12.05
C SER A 98 -12.04 -11.58 13.52
N ASN A 99 -11.53 -10.77 14.46
CA ASN A 99 -11.69 -10.95 15.89
C ASN A 99 -12.94 -10.23 16.45
N CYS A 100 -12.96 -8.89 16.43
CA CYS A 100 -14.02 -8.10 17.09
C CYS A 100 -15.20 -7.72 16.19
N LYS A 101 -15.16 -8.10 14.90
CA LYS A 101 -16.22 -7.81 13.91
C LYS A 101 -16.47 -6.32 13.64
N THR A 102 -15.63 -5.42 14.14
CA THR A 102 -15.71 -3.99 13.81
C THR A 102 -15.57 -3.77 12.30
N PRO A 103 -16.36 -2.86 11.69
CA PRO A 103 -16.30 -2.61 10.25
C PRO A 103 -14.94 -2.02 9.84
N ILE A 104 -14.37 -2.56 8.75
CA ILE A 104 -13.15 -2.05 8.10
C ILE A 104 -13.56 -1.02 7.06
N SER A 105 -12.84 0.10 6.99
CA SER A 105 -13.10 1.17 6.02
C SER A 105 -13.04 0.66 4.58
N LYS A 106 -14.01 1.04 3.78
CA LYS A 106 -14.07 0.74 2.33
C LYS A 106 -12.93 1.42 1.54
N ARG A 107 -12.24 2.38 2.13
CA ARG A 107 -11.08 3.04 1.53
C ARG A 107 -9.99 2.02 1.17
N TYR A 108 -9.74 1.03 2.04
CA TYR A 108 -8.69 0.04 1.81
C TYR A 108 -8.87 -0.73 0.49
N PRO A 109 -9.97 -1.46 0.27
CA PRO A 109 -10.16 -2.18 -0.98
C PRO A 109 -10.33 -1.24 -2.18
N LEU A 110 -10.81 -0.01 -1.98
CA LEU A 110 -10.95 0.97 -3.06
C LEU A 110 -9.57 1.39 -3.62
N VAL A 111 -8.62 1.70 -2.76
CA VAL A 111 -7.24 2.06 -3.17
C VAL A 111 -6.57 0.87 -3.87
N GLU A 112 -6.73 -0.33 -3.34
CA GLU A 112 -6.19 -1.56 -3.93
C GLU A 112 -6.75 -1.79 -5.35
N LEU A 113 -8.07 -1.71 -5.50
CA LEU A 113 -8.73 -1.84 -6.80
C LEU A 113 -8.30 -0.75 -7.79
N ALA A 114 -8.23 0.51 -7.35
CA ALA A 114 -7.79 1.61 -8.20
C ALA A 114 -6.37 1.37 -8.70
N CYS A 115 -5.43 0.98 -7.82
CA CYS A 115 -4.07 0.62 -8.20
C CYS A 115 -4.03 -0.54 -9.19
N GLY A 116 -4.80 -1.61 -8.94
CA GLY A 116 -4.85 -2.78 -9.83
C GLY A 116 -5.40 -2.44 -11.21
N VAL A 117 -6.55 -1.75 -11.27
CA VAL A 117 -7.21 -1.37 -12.53
C VAL A 117 -6.34 -0.41 -13.36
N LEU A 118 -5.78 0.62 -12.73
CA LEU A 118 -4.91 1.58 -13.41
C LEU A 118 -3.63 0.91 -13.92
N SER A 119 -3.03 0.01 -13.12
CA SER A 119 -1.85 -0.76 -13.54
C SER A 119 -2.15 -1.65 -14.74
N GLY A 120 -3.29 -2.34 -14.73
CA GLY A 120 -3.75 -3.14 -15.86
C GLY A 120 -4.01 -2.31 -17.11
N TYR A 121 -4.65 -1.16 -16.98
CA TYR A 121 -4.91 -0.25 -18.08
C TYR A 121 -3.61 0.27 -18.72
N ILE A 122 -2.64 0.70 -17.90
CA ILE A 122 -1.34 1.17 -18.38
C ILE A 122 -0.60 0.04 -19.11
N ALA A 123 -0.57 -1.16 -18.52
CA ALA A 123 0.07 -2.32 -19.14
C ALA A 123 -0.59 -2.71 -20.46
N TRP A 124 -1.91 -2.65 -20.54
CA TRP A 124 -2.65 -2.93 -21.77
C TRP A 124 -2.38 -1.87 -22.86
N HIS A 125 -2.31 -0.59 -22.48
CA HIS A 125 -2.13 0.52 -23.44
C HIS A 125 -0.70 0.62 -23.98
N PHE A 126 0.32 0.50 -23.11
CA PHE A 126 1.72 0.69 -23.47
C PHE A 126 2.48 -0.62 -23.77
N GLY A 127 1.89 -1.78 -23.46
CA GLY A 127 2.55 -3.06 -23.61
C GLY A 127 3.79 -3.22 -22.73
N PHE A 128 4.65 -4.16 -23.08
CA PHE A 128 5.90 -4.40 -22.35
C PHE A 128 6.99 -3.43 -22.80
N THR A 129 6.98 -2.22 -22.25
CA THR A 129 7.91 -1.14 -22.59
C THR A 129 8.46 -0.47 -21.32
N TRP A 130 9.57 0.28 -21.43
CA TRP A 130 10.08 1.06 -20.31
C TRP A 130 9.10 2.18 -19.87
N GLN A 131 8.32 2.71 -20.82
CA GLN A 131 7.28 3.71 -20.54
C GLN A 131 6.23 3.18 -19.58
N THR A 132 5.86 1.90 -19.70
CA THR A 132 4.92 1.24 -18.76
C THR A 132 5.45 1.32 -17.33
N GLY A 133 6.72 1.00 -17.11
CA GLY A 133 7.35 1.11 -15.80
C GLY A 133 7.33 2.53 -15.24
N ALA A 134 7.65 3.53 -16.07
CA ALA A 134 7.63 4.94 -15.69
C ALA A 134 6.22 5.42 -15.33
N MET A 135 5.22 5.06 -16.13
CA MET A 135 3.81 5.44 -15.90
C MET A 135 3.22 4.73 -14.67
N LEU A 136 3.59 3.48 -14.41
CA LEU A 136 3.20 2.79 -13.17
C LEU A 136 3.77 3.50 -11.95
N ALA A 137 5.07 3.80 -11.94
CA ALA A 137 5.71 4.50 -10.84
C ALA A 137 5.07 5.88 -10.57
N LEU A 138 4.80 6.65 -11.63
CA LEU A 138 4.12 7.94 -11.54
C LEU A 138 2.70 7.79 -10.95
N THR A 139 1.93 6.84 -11.47
CA THR A 139 0.55 6.60 -11.02
C THR A 139 0.50 6.20 -9.55
N TRP A 140 1.37 5.29 -9.12
CA TRP A 140 1.45 4.88 -7.71
C TRP A 140 1.90 6.02 -6.80
N GLY A 141 2.85 6.85 -7.26
CA GLY A 141 3.28 8.05 -6.53
C GLY A 141 2.14 9.05 -6.34
N LEU A 142 1.36 9.33 -7.40
CA LEU A 142 0.20 10.22 -7.32
C LEU A 142 -0.89 9.66 -6.40
N LEU A 143 -1.16 8.35 -6.45
CA LEU A 143 -2.12 7.70 -5.56
C LEU A 143 -1.66 7.73 -4.09
N ALA A 144 -0.35 7.66 -3.85
CA ALA A 144 0.18 7.77 -2.49
C ALA A 144 -0.01 9.17 -1.88
N MET A 145 -0.08 10.20 -2.73
CA MET A 145 -0.22 11.61 -2.31
C MET A 145 -1.68 12.07 -2.24
N SER A 146 -2.64 11.30 -2.75
CA SER A 146 -4.07 11.63 -2.77
C SER A 146 -4.79 11.17 -1.48
#